data_67b010e9ec2ff62e8581f3d4e5183a8c
#
_entry.id   67b010e9ec2ff62e8581f3d4e5183a8c
#
_cell.length_a   1.000
_cell.length_b   1.000
_cell.length_c   1.000
_cell.angle_alpha   90.00
_cell.angle_beta   90.00
_cell.angle_gamma   90.00
#
_symmetry.space_group_name_H-M   'P 1'
#
loop_
_entity.id
_entity.type
_entity.pdbx_description
1 polymer ?
#
loop_
_entity_poly.entity_id
_entity_poly.type
_entity_poly.pdbx_seq_one_letter_code
_entity_poly.pdbx_strand_id
1 'polypeptide(L)'
;MKIVTIVGARPQFVKAAAVSRVIRKKHEEILVHTGQHYDNNMSDVFFDELHIPKPDVNLGVGSGTHARQTAEMMIGIEDVLLKEKPDYLMVYGDTNSTLAGAIAASKIHIPIIHVEAGLRSYNMRMPEEQNRILTDRISTLLLCPTEVAVENLKKEAITEGVYNVGDVMCDAVLYYSKMLEEHPKKFYFEHLEGIYEPIDSVDEWYLATIHRAENTDDIDKIRNILAAFEELDAPVIFPVHPRTKGLVTKLRDEHKYFNILFVQPMGYLDMLYFVKHAKKAVTDSGGLQKETYILDTPC
;
A
#
# COMPACT_ATOMS: atom_id res chain seq x y z
N MET A 1 -17.68 19.75 8.23
CA MET A 1 -17.62 18.53 9.05
C MET A 1 -16.18 18.31 9.46
N LYS A 2 -15.97 17.68 10.62
CA LYS A 2 -14.66 17.27 11.12
C LYS A 2 -14.53 15.76 10.94
N ILE A 3 -13.46 15.32 10.31
CA ILE A 3 -13.22 13.91 9.98
C ILE A 3 -11.87 13.51 10.57
N VAL A 4 -11.83 12.43 11.34
CA VAL A 4 -10.57 11.78 11.72
C VAL A 4 -10.27 10.67 10.73
N THR A 5 -9.12 10.73 10.09
CA THR A 5 -8.66 9.78 9.08
C THR A 5 -7.55 8.90 9.66
N ILE A 6 -7.70 7.57 9.61
CA ILE A 6 -6.72 6.61 10.13
C ILE A 6 -5.92 5.99 8.99
N VAL A 7 -4.60 6.06 9.12
CA VAL A 7 -3.63 5.39 8.23
C VAL A 7 -2.54 4.72 9.05
N GLY A 8 -1.98 3.63 8.56
CA GLY A 8 -0.93 2.89 9.30
C GLY A 8 -0.01 2.08 8.41
N ALA A 9 -0.40 1.81 7.17
CA ALA A 9 0.36 1.01 6.22
C ALA A 9 0.52 1.75 4.89
N ARG A 10 1.62 1.48 4.20
CA ARG A 10 2.00 2.11 2.92
C ARG A 10 0.85 2.22 1.90
N PRO A 11 0.06 1.16 1.60
CA PRO A 11 -1.05 1.28 0.65
C PRO A 11 -2.14 2.28 1.09
N GLN A 12 -2.30 2.48 2.41
CA GLN A 12 -3.27 3.43 2.92
C GLN A 12 -2.83 4.88 2.69
N PHE A 13 -1.52 5.18 2.74
CA PHE A 13 -1.01 6.53 2.47
C PHE A 13 -1.34 6.97 1.04
N VAL A 14 -1.12 6.10 0.05
CA VAL A 14 -1.44 6.38 -1.35
C VAL A 14 -2.92 6.68 -1.55
N LYS A 15 -3.80 5.87 -0.94
CA LYS A 15 -5.26 6.07 -0.98
C LYS A 15 -5.68 7.35 -0.26
N ALA A 16 -5.14 7.57 0.94
CA ALA A 16 -5.41 8.77 1.72
C ALA A 16 -4.96 10.03 0.99
N ALA A 17 -3.82 10.01 0.29
CA ALA A 17 -3.35 11.15 -0.51
C ALA A 17 -4.39 11.61 -1.54
N ALA A 18 -4.98 10.67 -2.28
CA ALA A 18 -6.02 10.99 -3.27
C ALA A 18 -7.26 11.60 -2.63
N VAL A 19 -7.68 11.09 -1.47
CA VAL A 19 -8.90 11.51 -0.77
C VAL A 19 -8.69 12.78 0.03
N SER A 20 -7.63 12.88 0.85
CA SER A 20 -7.31 14.05 1.69
C SER A 20 -7.19 15.33 0.88
N ARG A 21 -6.55 15.25 -0.29
CA ARG A 21 -6.43 16.40 -1.21
C ARG A 21 -7.78 17.02 -1.58
N VAL A 22 -8.84 16.22 -1.63
CA VAL A 22 -10.19 16.67 -1.96
C VAL A 22 -10.97 17.07 -0.71
N ILE A 23 -10.92 16.26 0.35
CA ILE A 23 -11.64 16.47 1.60
C ILE A 23 -11.22 17.78 2.26
N ARG A 24 -9.93 18.07 2.37
CA ARG A 24 -9.39 19.29 3.03
C ARG A 24 -9.81 20.59 2.36
N LYS A 25 -10.36 20.54 1.14
CA LYS A 25 -10.92 21.75 0.49
C LYS A 25 -12.24 22.20 1.10
N LYS A 26 -12.98 21.32 1.77
CA LYS A 26 -14.35 21.57 2.26
C LYS A 26 -14.57 21.15 3.70
N HIS A 27 -13.70 20.33 4.27
CA HIS A 27 -13.84 19.72 5.58
C HIS A 27 -12.54 19.84 6.38
N GLU A 28 -12.65 19.82 7.68
CA GLU A 28 -11.52 19.68 8.59
C GLU A 28 -11.14 18.21 8.67
N GLU A 29 -9.92 17.87 8.31
CA GLU A 29 -9.38 16.51 8.42
C GLU A 29 -8.25 16.49 9.45
N ILE A 30 -8.33 15.54 10.39
CA ILE A 30 -7.26 15.19 11.31
C ILE A 30 -6.70 13.84 10.88
N LEU A 31 -5.47 13.83 10.41
CA LEU A 31 -4.79 12.62 9.94
C LEU A 31 -4.03 11.97 11.09
N VAL A 32 -4.39 10.73 11.41
CA VAL A 32 -3.79 9.92 12.48
C VAL A 32 -2.99 8.78 11.85
N HIS A 33 -1.68 8.79 12.09
CA HIS A 33 -0.78 7.68 11.75
C HIS A 33 -0.67 6.73 12.93
N THR A 34 -1.02 5.46 12.75
CA THR A 34 -0.99 4.47 13.84
C THR A 34 0.42 3.98 14.15
N GLY A 35 1.33 3.99 13.17
CA GLY A 35 2.69 3.43 13.30
C GLY A 35 2.77 1.94 12.96
N GLN A 36 1.73 1.33 12.36
CA GLN A 36 1.70 -0.10 12.04
C GLN A 36 2.90 -0.55 11.19
N HIS A 37 3.30 0.25 10.22
CA HIS A 37 4.53 0.07 9.44
C HIS A 37 5.46 1.23 9.76
N TYR A 38 6.22 1.09 10.84
CA TYR A 38 7.11 2.12 11.33
C TYR A 38 8.53 1.88 10.82
N ASP A 39 8.84 2.50 9.69
CA ASP A 39 10.22 2.81 9.30
C ASP A 39 10.29 4.34 9.18
N ASN A 40 10.95 4.98 10.15
CA ASN A 40 10.98 6.45 10.28
C ASN A 40 11.39 7.14 8.98
N ASN A 41 12.35 6.56 8.26
CA ASN A 41 12.91 7.14 7.04
C ASN A 41 12.00 6.95 5.82
N MET A 42 11.17 5.89 5.78
CA MET A 42 10.30 5.62 4.63
C MET A 42 8.96 6.35 4.73
N SER A 43 8.44 6.60 5.93
CA SER A 43 7.15 7.28 6.10
C SER A 43 7.25 8.76 5.73
N ASP A 44 8.29 9.48 6.19
CA ASP A 44 8.45 10.91 5.91
C ASP A 44 8.66 11.18 4.42
N VAL A 45 9.46 10.36 3.74
CA VAL A 45 9.65 10.42 2.28
C VAL A 45 8.31 10.28 1.54
N PHE A 46 7.44 9.36 2.00
CA PHE A 46 6.11 9.18 1.41
C PHE A 46 5.20 10.39 1.55
N PHE A 47 5.22 11.05 2.71
CA PHE A 47 4.39 12.24 2.92
C PHE A 47 4.85 13.40 2.03
N ASP A 48 6.16 13.59 1.90
CA ASP A 48 6.74 14.63 1.07
C ASP A 48 6.56 14.32 -0.43
N GLU A 49 6.84 13.09 -0.86
CA GLU A 49 6.74 12.63 -2.26
C GLU A 49 5.29 12.68 -2.78
N LEU A 50 4.33 12.24 -2.00
CA LEU A 50 2.92 12.21 -2.37
C LEU A 50 2.18 13.53 -2.08
N HIS A 51 2.88 14.54 -1.56
CA HIS A 51 2.29 15.80 -1.12
C HIS A 51 1.11 15.60 -0.14
N ILE A 52 1.22 14.58 0.73
CA ILE A 52 0.26 14.34 1.79
C ILE A 52 0.63 15.24 2.98
N PRO A 53 -0.34 15.87 3.63
CA PRO A 53 -0.07 16.59 4.87
C PRO A 53 0.55 15.63 5.90
N LYS A 54 1.54 16.10 6.66
CA LYS A 54 2.08 15.34 7.78
C LYS A 54 0.95 14.96 8.73
N PRO A 55 1.02 13.77 9.35
CA PRO A 55 0.00 13.36 10.33
C PRO A 55 -0.10 14.36 11.46
N ASP A 56 -1.32 14.74 11.81
CA ASP A 56 -1.60 15.59 12.96
C ASP A 56 -1.31 14.85 14.28
N VAL A 57 -1.46 13.52 14.27
CA VAL A 57 -1.18 12.64 15.40
C VAL A 57 -0.43 11.40 14.91
N ASN A 58 0.64 11.01 15.61
CA ASN A 58 1.33 9.74 15.41
C ASN A 58 1.27 8.93 16.71
N LEU A 59 0.65 7.75 16.65
CA LEU A 59 0.48 6.88 17.83
C LEU A 59 1.75 6.07 18.14
N GLY A 60 2.64 5.90 17.16
CA GLY A 60 3.91 5.20 17.34
C GLY A 60 3.79 3.71 17.70
N VAL A 61 2.67 3.06 17.35
CA VAL A 61 2.47 1.63 17.61
C VAL A 61 3.31 0.83 16.63
N GLY A 62 4.40 0.26 17.12
CA GLY A 62 5.35 -0.50 16.33
C GLY A 62 4.88 -1.91 15.98
N SER A 63 5.83 -2.76 15.56
CA SER A 63 5.60 -4.16 15.25
C SER A 63 5.22 -4.97 16.49
N GLY A 64 4.33 -5.94 16.33
CA GLY A 64 3.87 -6.81 17.39
C GLY A 64 3.01 -7.95 16.87
N THR A 65 2.47 -8.78 17.76
CA THR A 65 1.40 -9.73 17.38
C THR A 65 0.15 -8.96 16.97
N HIS A 66 -0.64 -9.50 16.04
CA HIS A 66 -1.87 -8.83 15.57
C HIS A 66 -2.75 -8.33 16.72
N ALA A 67 -2.95 -9.16 17.76
CA ALA A 67 -3.80 -8.79 18.88
C ALA A 67 -3.24 -7.60 19.68
N ARG A 68 -1.95 -7.61 20.03
CA ARG A 68 -1.31 -6.50 20.78
C ARG A 68 -1.32 -5.21 19.95
N GLN A 69 -0.89 -5.30 18.71
CA GLN A 69 -0.85 -4.15 17.80
C GLN A 69 -2.24 -3.53 17.63
N THR A 70 -3.28 -4.35 17.38
CA THR A 70 -4.66 -3.87 17.25
C THR A 70 -5.16 -3.22 18.54
N ALA A 71 -4.85 -3.82 19.70
CA ALA A 71 -5.28 -3.28 21.00
C ALA A 71 -4.63 -1.91 21.30
N GLU A 72 -3.33 -1.78 21.10
CA GLU A 72 -2.60 -0.52 21.34
C GLU A 72 -3.08 0.59 20.40
N MET A 73 -3.30 0.28 19.11
CA MET A 73 -3.89 1.21 18.15
C MET A 73 -5.30 1.63 18.58
N MET A 74 -6.14 0.70 18.99
CA MET A 74 -7.52 0.95 19.39
C MET A 74 -7.59 1.92 20.56
N ILE A 75 -6.75 1.74 21.60
CA ILE A 75 -6.65 2.64 22.75
C ILE A 75 -6.24 4.04 22.31
N GLY A 76 -5.14 4.16 21.54
CA GLY A 76 -4.66 5.47 21.09
C GLY A 76 -5.65 6.20 20.16
N ILE A 77 -6.37 5.45 19.31
CA ILE A 77 -7.41 6.03 18.45
C ILE A 77 -8.60 6.50 19.27
N GLU A 78 -9.05 5.74 20.27
CA GLU A 78 -10.14 6.13 21.17
C GLU A 78 -9.83 7.47 21.87
N ASP A 79 -8.61 7.62 22.41
CA ASP A 79 -8.16 8.87 23.04
C ASP A 79 -8.24 10.06 22.09
N VAL A 80 -7.81 9.88 20.84
CA VAL A 80 -7.93 10.92 19.79
C VAL A 80 -9.39 11.24 19.51
N LEU A 81 -10.24 10.26 19.35
CA LEU A 81 -11.66 10.44 19.02
C LEU A 81 -12.42 11.13 20.15
N LEU A 82 -12.15 10.81 21.40
CA LEU A 82 -12.75 11.46 22.57
C LEU A 82 -12.32 12.92 22.69
N LYS A 83 -11.07 13.23 22.36
CA LYS A 83 -10.53 14.59 22.37
C LYS A 83 -11.10 15.44 21.22
N GLU A 84 -11.04 14.90 19.98
CA GLU A 84 -11.33 15.63 18.77
C GLU A 84 -12.84 15.72 18.45
N LYS A 85 -13.64 14.75 18.91
CA LYS A 85 -15.09 14.66 18.72
C LYS A 85 -15.52 14.87 17.26
N PRO A 86 -14.99 14.05 16.30
CA PRO A 86 -15.27 14.25 14.91
C PRO A 86 -16.72 13.85 14.55
N ASP A 87 -17.20 14.36 13.43
CA ASP A 87 -18.49 13.95 12.84
C ASP A 87 -18.39 12.52 12.27
N TYR A 88 -17.20 12.15 11.74
CA TYR A 88 -16.93 10.85 11.15
C TYR A 88 -15.50 10.37 11.43
N LEU A 89 -15.36 9.05 11.56
CA LEU A 89 -14.07 8.38 11.37
C LEU A 89 -13.98 7.86 9.94
N MET A 90 -12.83 8.03 9.28
CA MET A 90 -12.54 7.45 7.96
C MET A 90 -11.42 6.43 8.06
N VAL A 91 -11.64 5.24 7.50
CA VAL A 91 -10.67 4.14 7.44
C VAL A 91 -10.55 3.60 6.02
N TYR A 92 -9.40 2.98 5.70
CA TYR A 92 -9.06 2.49 4.37
C TYR A 92 -8.69 1.01 4.38
N GLY A 93 -9.28 0.24 3.46
CA GLY A 93 -8.90 -1.16 3.21
C GLY A 93 -9.10 -2.06 4.42
N ASP A 94 -8.09 -2.87 4.76
CA ASP A 94 -8.27 -4.05 5.60
C ASP A 94 -7.12 -4.35 6.59
N THR A 95 -6.34 -3.33 6.93
CA THR A 95 -5.23 -3.49 7.89
C THR A 95 -5.71 -3.57 9.35
N ASN A 96 -4.80 -3.91 10.26
CA ASN A 96 -5.10 -3.85 11.70
C ASN A 96 -5.50 -2.42 12.13
N SER A 97 -4.92 -1.39 11.51
CA SER A 97 -5.28 0.02 11.77
C SER A 97 -6.72 0.33 11.38
N THR A 98 -7.20 -0.26 10.27
CA THR A 98 -8.58 -0.15 9.81
C THR A 98 -9.55 -0.71 10.84
N LEU A 99 -9.31 -1.96 11.26
CA LEU A 99 -10.14 -2.63 12.26
C LEU A 99 -10.10 -1.91 13.62
N ALA A 100 -8.92 -1.53 14.09
CA ALA A 100 -8.75 -0.83 15.37
C ALA A 100 -9.54 0.47 15.40
N GLY A 101 -9.43 1.28 14.33
CA GLY A 101 -10.19 2.53 14.19
C GLY A 101 -11.69 2.30 14.18
N ALA A 102 -12.15 1.34 13.38
CA ALA A 102 -13.57 1.04 13.25
C ALA A 102 -14.18 0.56 14.59
N ILE A 103 -13.49 -0.32 15.32
CA ILE A 103 -13.97 -0.80 16.62
C ILE A 103 -14.01 0.35 17.63
N ALA A 104 -12.94 1.14 17.76
CA ALA A 104 -12.88 2.27 18.68
C ALA A 104 -14.05 3.25 18.45
N ALA A 105 -14.24 3.69 17.19
CA ALA A 105 -15.32 4.61 16.83
C ALA A 105 -16.72 4.04 17.09
N SER A 106 -16.93 2.75 16.79
CA SER A 106 -18.23 2.10 16.98
C SER A 106 -18.67 2.08 18.45
N LYS A 107 -17.70 1.92 19.40
CA LYS A 107 -18.00 1.86 20.85
C LYS A 107 -18.38 3.20 21.44
N ILE A 108 -17.98 4.30 20.81
CA ILE A 108 -18.31 5.66 21.25
C ILE A 108 -19.29 6.36 20.29
N HIS A 109 -19.94 5.57 19.42
CA HIS A 109 -21.01 5.98 18.51
C HIS A 109 -20.61 7.06 17.47
N ILE A 110 -19.35 7.08 17.04
CA ILE A 110 -18.90 7.91 15.92
C ILE A 110 -19.15 7.15 14.61
N PRO A 111 -19.88 7.73 13.64
CA PRO A 111 -20.15 7.11 12.33
C PRO A 111 -18.84 6.84 11.57
N ILE A 112 -18.78 5.71 10.87
CA ILE A 112 -17.57 5.22 10.20
C ILE A 112 -17.76 5.27 8.69
N ILE A 113 -16.78 5.82 7.99
CA ILE A 113 -16.63 5.77 6.53
C ILE A 113 -15.55 4.74 6.20
N HIS A 114 -15.92 3.66 5.52
CA HIS A 114 -14.98 2.65 5.07
C HIS A 114 -14.72 2.80 3.57
N VAL A 115 -13.52 3.24 3.22
CA VAL A 115 -13.04 3.34 1.84
C VAL A 115 -12.45 2.01 1.41
N GLU A 116 -12.82 1.52 0.22
CA GLU A 116 -12.51 0.19 -0.30
C GLU A 116 -13.26 -0.94 0.44
N ALA A 117 -14.54 -0.69 0.74
CA ALA A 117 -15.45 -1.63 1.39
C ALA A 117 -15.91 -2.76 0.45
N GLY A 118 -16.37 -3.87 1.01
CA GLY A 118 -17.04 -4.95 0.28
C GLY A 118 -16.14 -5.92 -0.50
N LEU A 119 -14.83 -5.76 -0.46
CA LEU A 119 -13.91 -6.74 -1.05
C LEU A 119 -13.92 -8.04 -0.24
N ARG A 120 -13.82 -9.20 -0.93
CA ARG A 120 -13.79 -10.53 -0.30
C ARG A 120 -12.79 -11.44 -0.99
N SER A 121 -11.97 -12.12 -0.20
CA SER A 121 -11.11 -13.23 -0.62
C SER A 121 -11.74 -14.58 -0.28
N TYR A 122 -12.74 -14.59 0.61
CA TYR A 122 -13.37 -15.78 1.18
C TYR A 122 -12.38 -16.72 1.90
N ASN A 123 -11.21 -16.22 2.25
CA ASN A 123 -10.19 -16.97 3.00
C ASN A 123 -10.04 -16.41 4.43
N MET A 124 -10.78 -17.00 5.37
CA MET A 124 -10.79 -16.57 6.77
C MET A 124 -9.45 -16.81 7.51
N ARG A 125 -8.47 -17.47 6.89
CA ARG A 125 -7.11 -17.55 7.44
C ARG A 125 -6.30 -16.27 7.22
N MET A 126 -6.74 -15.41 6.30
CA MET A 126 -6.13 -14.09 6.09
C MET A 126 -6.62 -13.10 7.15
N PRO A 127 -5.74 -12.48 7.91
CA PRO A 127 -6.12 -11.41 8.87
C PRO A 127 -6.88 -10.27 8.19
N GLU A 128 -6.50 -9.93 6.96
CA GLU A 128 -7.12 -8.88 6.16
C GLU A 128 -8.60 -9.19 5.85
N GLU A 129 -8.92 -10.46 5.58
CA GLU A 129 -10.32 -10.86 5.35
C GLU A 129 -11.18 -10.67 6.58
N GLN A 130 -10.64 -11.05 7.76
CA GLN A 130 -11.33 -10.82 9.03
C GLN A 130 -11.53 -9.34 9.29
N ASN A 131 -10.47 -8.53 9.07
CA ASN A 131 -10.51 -7.09 9.30
C ASN A 131 -11.59 -6.42 8.43
N ARG A 132 -11.66 -6.73 7.13
CA ARG A 132 -12.62 -6.08 6.22
C ARG A 132 -14.06 -6.46 6.51
N ILE A 133 -14.34 -7.74 6.78
CA ILE A 133 -15.68 -8.22 7.14
C ILE A 133 -16.19 -7.51 8.41
N LEU A 134 -15.37 -7.44 9.45
CA LEU A 134 -15.75 -6.81 10.70
C LEU A 134 -15.93 -5.29 10.55
N THR A 135 -15.04 -4.64 9.80
CA THR A 135 -15.12 -3.19 9.51
C THR A 135 -16.37 -2.87 8.71
N ASP A 136 -16.66 -3.61 7.64
CA ASP A 136 -17.86 -3.42 6.83
C ASP A 136 -19.12 -3.49 7.68
N ARG A 137 -19.19 -4.49 8.60
CA ARG A 137 -20.39 -4.73 9.40
C ARG A 137 -20.72 -3.59 10.38
N ILE A 138 -19.73 -2.83 10.82
CA ILE A 138 -19.91 -1.74 11.79
C ILE A 138 -19.80 -0.35 11.17
N SER A 139 -19.59 -0.26 9.85
CA SER A 139 -19.48 1.01 9.13
C SER A 139 -20.83 1.58 8.73
N THR A 140 -20.93 2.91 8.73
CA THR A 140 -22.13 3.66 8.34
C THR A 140 -22.15 3.94 6.85
N LEU A 141 -20.98 4.29 6.27
CA LEU A 141 -20.82 4.49 4.83
C LEU A 141 -19.78 3.52 4.30
N LEU A 142 -20.18 2.75 3.30
CA LEU A 142 -19.37 1.72 2.66
C LEU A 142 -19.11 2.13 1.21
N LEU A 143 -17.92 2.65 0.96
CA LEU A 143 -17.49 3.15 -0.34
C LEU A 143 -16.80 2.01 -1.11
N CYS A 144 -17.57 1.34 -1.96
CA CYS A 144 -17.14 0.16 -2.70
C CYS A 144 -16.37 0.54 -3.97
N PRO A 145 -15.27 -0.16 -4.28
CA PRO A 145 -14.48 0.10 -5.47
C PRO A 145 -15.09 -0.47 -6.75
N THR A 146 -15.99 -1.45 -6.65
CA THR A 146 -16.56 -2.18 -7.79
C THR A 146 -17.99 -2.66 -7.50
N GLU A 147 -18.73 -3.01 -8.55
CA GLU A 147 -20.02 -3.69 -8.42
C GLU A 147 -19.92 -5.03 -7.70
N VAL A 148 -18.83 -5.77 -7.89
CA VAL A 148 -18.58 -7.04 -7.18
C VAL A 148 -18.55 -6.82 -5.67
N ALA A 149 -17.93 -5.72 -5.22
CA ALA A 149 -17.87 -5.36 -3.80
C ALA A 149 -19.30 -5.06 -3.26
N VAL A 150 -20.12 -4.34 -4.01
CA VAL A 150 -21.53 -4.08 -3.66
C VAL A 150 -22.31 -5.39 -3.55
N GLU A 151 -22.16 -6.29 -4.52
CA GLU A 151 -22.83 -7.59 -4.50
C GLU A 151 -22.37 -8.49 -3.34
N ASN A 152 -21.10 -8.41 -2.93
CA ASN A 152 -20.62 -9.13 -1.75
C ASN A 152 -21.32 -8.64 -0.47
N LEU A 153 -21.44 -7.34 -0.28
CA LEU A 153 -22.13 -6.75 0.87
C LEU A 153 -23.61 -7.14 0.86
N LYS A 154 -24.27 -7.10 -0.30
CA LYS A 154 -25.67 -7.53 -0.45
C LYS A 154 -25.89 -8.99 -0.06
N LYS A 155 -24.97 -9.91 -0.44
CA LYS A 155 -25.00 -11.32 -0.01
C LYS A 155 -24.90 -11.48 1.51
N GLU A 156 -24.26 -10.54 2.18
CA GLU A 156 -24.13 -10.49 3.63
C GLU A 156 -25.25 -9.68 4.32
N ALA A 157 -26.30 -9.33 3.57
CA ALA A 157 -27.44 -8.52 4.02
C ALA A 157 -27.02 -7.11 4.53
N ILE A 158 -25.96 -6.54 3.95
CA ILE A 158 -25.55 -5.14 4.17
C ILE A 158 -25.96 -4.37 2.91
N THR A 159 -27.01 -3.55 3.04
CA THR A 159 -27.62 -2.83 1.90
C THR A 159 -27.74 -1.33 2.14
N GLU A 160 -27.64 -0.88 3.38
CA GLU A 160 -27.71 0.53 3.73
C GLU A 160 -26.32 1.16 3.73
N GLY A 161 -26.21 2.41 3.28
CA GLY A 161 -24.95 3.15 3.25
C GLY A 161 -23.92 2.65 2.24
N VAL A 162 -24.31 1.77 1.31
CA VAL A 162 -23.42 1.15 0.31
C VAL A 162 -23.44 1.96 -0.98
N TYR A 163 -22.27 2.39 -1.44
CA TYR A 163 -22.08 3.19 -2.65
C TYR A 163 -20.95 2.64 -3.50
N ASN A 164 -21.21 2.39 -4.79
CA ASN A 164 -20.12 2.16 -5.74
C ASN A 164 -19.52 3.50 -6.15
N VAL A 165 -18.29 3.76 -5.74
CA VAL A 165 -17.59 5.04 -5.96
C VAL A 165 -16.37 4.91 -6.87
N GLY A 166 -16.04 3.69 -7.30
CA GLY A 166 -14.80 3.39 -8.01
C GLY A 166 -13.62 3.15 -7.08
N ASP A 167 -12.50 2.73 -7.65
CA ASP A 167 -11.29 2.38 -6.92
C ASP A 167 -10.39 3.60 -6.71
N VAL A 168 -10.25 4.04 -5.47
CA VAL A 168 -9.40 5.18 -5.09
C VAL A 168 -7.91 4.96 -5.45
N MET A 169 -7.47 3.70 -5.58
CA MET A 169 -6.12 3.41 -6.08
C MET A 169 -5.98 3.81 -7.56
N CYS A 170 -7.04 3.61 -8.37
CA CYS A 170 -7.06 4.06 -9.75
C CYS A 170 -6.92 5.59 -9.84
N ASP A 171 -7.66 6.34 -9.01
CA ASP A 171 -7.54 7.80 -8.94
C ASP A 171 -6.12 8.24 -8.55
N ALA A 172 -5.51 7.55 -7.59
CA ALA A 172 -4.15 7.83 -7.15
C ALA A 172 -3.13 7.58 -8.27
N VAL A 173 -3.16 6.39 -8.88
CA VAL A 173 -2.24 6.02 -9.98
C VAL A 173 -2.37 6.99 -11.15
N LEU A 174 -3.59 7.31 -11.60
CA LEU A 174 -3.84 8.24 -12.71
C LEU A 174 -3.39 9.67 -12.37
N TYR A 175 -3.51 10.09 -11.13
CA TYR A 175 -3.02 11.40 -10.70
C TYR A 175 -1.49 11.46 -10.71
N TYR A 176 -0.85 10.52 -10.03
CA TYR A 176 0.61 10.49 -9.92
C TYR A 176 1.29 10.17 -11.26
N SER A 177 0.68 9.34 -12.12
CA SER A 177 1.24 9.06 -13.44
C SER A 177 1.38 10.29 -14.33
N LYS A 178 0.58 11.35 -14.12
CA LYS A 178 0.73 12.63 -14.83
C LYS A 178 1.95 13.41 -14.33
N MET A 179 2.27 13.32 -13.05
CA MET A 179 3.45 13.99 -12.48
C MET A 179 4.76 13.36 -12.98
N LEU A 180 4.74 12.08 -13.36
CA LEU A 180 5.93 11.39 -13.88
C LEU A 180 6.45 12.01 -15.17
N GLU A 181 5.60 12.65 -15.97
CA GLU A 181 5.98 13.31 -17.22
C GLU A 181 6.74 14.63 -17.01
N GLU A 182 6.80 15.15 -15.77
CA GLU A 182 7.48 16.39 -15.43
C GLU A 182 9.01 16.22 -15.39
N HIS A 183 9.50 14.98 -15.29
CA HIS A 183 10.91 14.66 -15.20
C HIS A 183 11.39 13.73 -16.33
N PRO A 184 12.61 13.92 -16.85
CA PRO A 184 13.18 13.04 -17.86
C PRO A 184 13.60 11.69 -17.27
N LYS A 185 13.72 10.66 -18.12
CA LYS A 185 14.18 9.30 -17.75
C LYS A 185 15.42 9.30 -16.84
N LYS A 186 16.40 10.15 -17.16
CA LYS A 186 17.65 10.26 -16.42
C LYS A 186 17.44 10.56 -14.93
N PHE A 187 16.47 11.42 -14.61
CA PHE A 187 16.10 11.78 -13.24
C PHE A 187 15.75 10.54 -12.41
N TYR A 188 14.92 9.65 -12.93
CA TYR A 188 14.51 8.43 -12.22
C TYR A 188 15.66 7.43 -12.06
N PHE A 189 16.53 7.32 -13.06
CA PHE A 189 17.72 6.45 -12.95
C PHE A 189 18.75 6.99 -11.95
N GLU A 190 18.86 8.30 -11.78
CA GLU A 190 19.72 8.92 -10.76
C GLU A 190 19.24 8.65 -9.32
N HIS A 191 17.96 8.31 -9.12
CA HIS A 191 17.41 7.88 -7.82
C HIS A 191 17.64 6.39 -7.52
N LEU A 192 18.06 5.60 -8.52
CA LEU A 192 18.33 4.18 -8.28
C LEU A 192 19.64 4.00 -7.53
N GLU A 193 19.54 3.51 -6.31
CA GLU A 193 20.70 3.09 -5.54
C GLU A 193 20.96 1.60 -5.75
N GLY A 194 22.00 1.26 -6.50
CA GLY A 194 22.46 -0.12 -6.65
C GLY A 194 22.95 -0.69 -5.33
N ILE A 195 22.58 -1.94 -5.01
CA ILE A 195 23.01 -2.58 -3.75
C ILE A 195 24.46 -3.01 -3.84
N TYR A 196 24.91 -3.44 -5.01
CA TYR A 196 26.24 -4.04 -5.21
C TYR A 196 27.13 -3.24 -6.16
N GLU A 197 26.55 -2.52 -7.09
CA GLU A 197 27.23 -1.74 -8.12
C GLU A 197 26.37 -0.54 -8.53
N PRO A 198 26.97 0.55 -9.04
CA PRO A 198 26.23 1.66 -9.62
C PRO A 198 25.33 1.18 -10.76
N ILE A 199 24.17 1.83 -10.91
CA ILE A 199 23.21 1.51 -11.96
C ILE A 199 23.31 2.53 -13.09
N ASP A 200 23.65 2.06 -14.28
CA ASP A 200 23.58 2.85 -15.48
C ASP A 200 22.16 2.86 -16.06
N SER A 201 21.81 3.92 -16.78
CA SER A 201 20.53 4.00 -17.48
C SER A 201 20.46 2.96 -18.60
N VAL A 202 19.37 2.18 -18.63
CA VAL A 202 19.10 1.20 -19.69
C VAL A 202 17.88 1.65 -20.50
N ASP A 203 17.80 1.25 -21.77
CA ASP A 203 16.72 1.70 -22.67
C ASP A 203 15.42 0.95 -22.43
N GLU A 204 15.49 -0.34 -22.22
CA GLU A 204 14.38 -1.23 -21.96
C GLU A 204 14.69 -2.06 -20.70
N TRP A 205 13.67 -2.39 -19.92
CA TRP A 205 13.81 -3.21 -18.72
C TRP A 205 12.55 -4.00 -18.38
N TYR A 206 12.74 -5.04 -17.60
CA TYR A 206 11.69 -5.68 -16.81
C TYR A 206 11.73 -5.13 -15.39
N LEU A 207 10.58 -4.99 -14.74
CA LEU A 207 10.53 -4.66 -13.32
C LEU A 207 10.11 -5.91 -12.54
N ALA A 208 10.87 -6.30 -11.53
CA ALA A 208 10.51 -7.45 -10.71
C ALA A 208 10.37 -7.07 -9.22
N THR A 209 9.33 -7.58 -8.55
CA THR A 209 9.20 -7.48 -7.09
C THR A 209 8.73 -8.80 -6.50
N ILE A 210 9.51 -9.39 -5.60
CA ILE A 210 9.23 -10.67 -4.95
C ILE A 210 9.40 -10.52 -3.44
N HIS A 211 8.32 -10.70 -2.68
CA HIS A 211 8.33 -10.49 -1.23
C HIS A 211 7.39 -11.40 -0.43
N ARG A 212 6.51 -12.21 -1.08
CA ARG A 212 5.64 -13.13 -0.35
C ARG A 212 6.43 -14.27 0.26
N ALA A 213 6.04 -14.65 1.50
CA ALA A 213 6.67 -15.72 2.26
C ALA A 213 6.81 -17.03 1.47
N GLU A 214 5.75 -17.39 0.75
CA GLU A 214 5.71 -18.61 -0.08
C GLU A 214 6.79 -18.67 -1.17
N ASN A 215 7.30 -17.51 -1.61
CA ASN A 215 8.38 -17.39 -2.59
C ASN A 215 9.74 -17.14 -1.93
N THR A 216 9.76 -16.43 -0.79
CA THR A 216 10.98 -15.91 -0.16
C THR A 216 11.49 -16.73 1.02
N ASP A 217 10.71 -17.68 1.55
CA ASP A 217 11.16 -18.55 2.65
C ASP A 217 11.94 -19.79 2.15
N ASP A 218 12.00 -19.99 0.83
CA ASP A 218 12.70 -21.08 0.17
C ASP A 218 13.77 -20.54 -0.80
N ILE A 219 15.04 -20.80 -0.46
CA ILE A 219 16.18 -20.30 -1.24
C ILE A 219 16.21 -20.87 -2.66
N ASP A 220 15.74 -22.10 -2.87
CA ASP A 220 15.74 -22.73 -4.19
C ASP A 220 14.69 -22.09 -5.11
N LYS A 221 13.57 -21.65 -4.55
CA LYS A 221 12.58 -20.86 -5.32
C LYS A 221 13.17 -19.53 -5.78
N ILE A 222 13.80 -18.77 -4.89
CA ILE A 222 14.45 -17.50 -5.26
C ILE A 222 15.55 -17.75 -6.29
N ARG A 223 16.37 -18.81 -6.13
CA ARG A 223 17.41 -19.17 -7.10
C ARG A 223 16.82 -19.41 -8.49
N ASN A 224 15.72 -20.16 -8.59
CA ASN A 224 15.06 -20.44 -9.85
C ASN A 224 14.45 -19.18 -10.49
N ILE A 225 13.88 -18.29 -9.67
CA ILE A 225 13.35 -16.99 -10.12
C ILE A 225 14.48 -16.12 -10.68
N LEU A 226 15.61 -16.00 -9.95
CA LEU A 226 16.75 -15.21 -10.43
C LEU A 226 17.38 -15.83 -11.68
N ALA A 227 17.46 -17.14 -11.79
CA ALA A 227 17.93 -17.82 -13.00
C ALA A 227 17.02 -17.51 -14.20
N ALA A 228 15.70 -17.51 -14.02
CA ALA A 228 14.78 -17.14 -15.08
C ALA A 228 14.90 -15.66 -15.48
N PHE A 229 15.19 -14.76 -14.54
CA PHE A 229 15.43 -13.34 -14.85
C PHE A 229 16.71 -13.13 -15.66
N GLU A 230 17.74 -13.93 -15.42
CA GLU A 230 19.01 -13.88 -16.15
C GLU A 230 18.85 -14.24 -17.65
N GLU A 231 17.81 -15.04 -18.00
CA GLU A 231 17.53 -15.46 -19.37
C GLU A 231 16.67 -14.46 -20.16
N LEU A 232 16.20 -13.38 -19.54
CA LEU A 232 15.35 -12.38 -20.21
C LEU A 232 16.16 -11.56 -21.22
N ASP A 233 15.48 -11.05 -22.25
CA ASP A 233 16.05 -10.30 -23.37
C ASP A 233 16.36 -8.82 -23.07
N ALA A 234 16.11 -8.37 -21.83
CA ALA A 234 16.45 -7.05 -21.31
C ALA A 234 16.73 -7.11 -19.82
N PRO A 235 17.49 -6.15 -19.25
CA PRO A 235 17.80 -6.10 -17.82
C PRO A 235 16.55 -6.10 -16.92
N VAL A 236 16.67 -6.74 -15.78
CA VAL A 236 15.63 -6.75 -14.75
C VAL A 236 15.99 -5.79 -13.63
N ILE A 237 15.25 -4.71 -13.48
CA ILE A 237 15.35 -3.85 -12.31
C ILE A 237 14.62 -4.55 -11.16
N PHE A 238 15.38 -4.91 -10.11
CA PHE A 238 14.85 -5.67 -8.98
C PHE A 238 15.06 -4.92 -7.65
N PRO A 239 14.07 -4.13 -7.20
CA PRO A 239 14.06 -3.55 -5.86
C PRO A 239 14.03 -4.66 -4.81
N VAL A 240 15.10 -4.80 -4.04
CA VAL A 240 15.26 -5.90 -3.09
C VAL A 240 14.55 -5.56 -1.79
N HIS A 241 13.45 -6.24 -1.53
CA HIS A 241 12.72 -6.08 -0.28
C HIS A 241 13.58 -6.50 0.93
N PRO A 242 13.52 -5.83 2.10
CA PRO A 242 14.31 -6.18 3.28
C PRO A 242 14.22 -7.67 3.66
N ARG A 243 13.05 -8.29 3.49
CA ARG A 243 12.83 -9.73 3.75
C ARG A 243 13.68 -10.63 2.85
N THR A 244 13.88 -10.26 1.58
CA THR A 244 14.61 -11.07 0.60
C THR A 244 16.11 -10.75 0.56
N LYS A 245 16.53 -9.64 1.15
CA LYS A 245 17.91 -9.13 1.05
C LYS A 245 18.96 -10.17 1.45
N GLY A 246 18.77 -10.87 2.57
CA GLY A 246 19.72 -11.87 3.04
C GLY A 246 19.87 -13.06 2.08
N LEU A 247 18.78 -13.53 1.49
CA LEU A 247 18.80 -14.63 0.52
C LEU A 247 19.42 -14.21 -0.81
N VAL A 248 19.06 -13.03 -1.32
CA VAL A 248 19.63 -12.45 -2.54
C VAL A 248 21.14 -12.27 -2.40
N THR A 249 21.62 -11.72 -1.28
CA THR A 249 23.06 -11.55 -1.01
C THR A 249 23.76 -12.90 -1.07
N LYS A 250 23.24 -13.92 -0.37
CA LYS A 250 23.83 -15.27 -0.37
C LYS A 250 23.91 -15.86 -1.78
N LEU A 251 22.83 -15.77 -2.56
CA LEU A 251 22.79 -16.32 -3.92
C LEU A 251 23.74 -15.56 -4.86
N ARG A 252 23.90 -14.24 -4.67
CA ARG A 252 24.86 -13.44 -5.43
C ARG A 252 26.32 -13.77 -5.08
N ASP A 253 26.61 -14.14 -3.85
CA ASP A 253 27.94 -14.63 -3.45
C ASP A 253 28.26 -15.99 -4.09
N GLU A 254 27.25 -16.82 -4.35
CA GLU A 254 27.40 -18.10 -5.03
C GLU A 254 27.50 -17.94 -6.56
N HIS A 255 26.77 -16.95 -7.13
CA HIS A 255 26.69 -16.72 -8.57
C HIS A 255 26.56 -15.24 -8.91
N LYS A 256 27.36 -14.75 -9.87
CA LYS A 256 27.21 -13.38 -10.37
C LYS A 256 26.11 -13.30 -11.42
N TYR A 257 25.11 -12.47 -11.16
CA TYR A 257 24.01 -12.16 -12.10
C TYR A 257 24.40 -10.92 -12.91
N PHE A 258 24.25 -10.97 -14.23
CA PHE A 258 24.65 -9.89 -15.15
C PHE A 258 23.44 -9.14 -15.71
N ASN A 259 22.28 -9.79 -15.78
CA ASN A 259 21.05 -9.22 -16.32
C ASN A 259 20.09 -8.71 -15.23
N ILE A 260 20.50 -8.72 -13.97
CA ILE A 260 19.69 -8.28 -12.84
C ILE A 260 20.33 -7.06 -12.16
N LEU A 261 19.65 -5.95 -12.19
CA LEU A 261 20.01 -4.71 -11.50
C LEU A 261 19.36 -4.72 -10.10
N PHE A 262 20.11 -5.18 -9.10
CA PHE A 262 19.65 -5.19 -7.72
C PHE A 262 19.71 -3.78 -7.13
N VAL A 263 18.56 -3.21 -6.80
CA VAL A 263 18.46 -1.85 -6.27
C VAL A 263 17.85 -1.82 -4.88
N GLN A 264 18.14 -0.77 -4.10
CA GLN A 264 17.45 -0.52 -2.84
C GLN A 264 15.95 -0.32 -3.09
N PRO A 265 15.09 -0.53 -2.08
CA PRO A 265 13.69 -0.16 -2.17
C PRO A 265 13.56 1.31 -2.59
N MET A 266 12.73 1.58 -3.56
CA MET A 266 12.48 2.91 -4.11
C MET A 266 11.19 3.54 -3.60
N GLY A 267 11.05 4.86 -3.74
CA GLY A 267 9.85 5.62 -3.46
C GLY A 267 8.67 5.20 -4.34
N TYR A 268 7.49 5.76 -4.05
CA TYR A 268 6.28 5.39 -4.78
C TYR A 268 6.29 5.93 -6.22
N LEU A 269 6.70 7.19 -6.41
CA LEU A 269 6.74 7.81 -7.75
C LEU A 269 7.79 7.14 -8.63
N ASP A 270 8.98 6.84 -8.10
CA ASP A 270 10.00 6.09 -8.83
C ASP A 270 9.48 4.70 -9.23
N MET A 271 8.87 3.97 -8.27
CA MET A 271 8.25 2.67 -8.57
C MET A 271 7.21 2.77 -9.66
N LEU A 272 6.34 3.78 -9.61
CA LEU A 272 5.29 3.99 -10.60
C LEU A 272 5.88 4.31 -11.99
N TYR A 273 6.98 5.10 -12.04
CA TYR A 273 7.72 5.37 -13.27
C TYR A 273 8.29 4.09 -13.88
N PHE A 274 9.01 3.29 -13.05
CA PHE A 274 9.62 2.05 -13.55
C PHE A 274 8.59 0.99 -13.92
N VAL A 275 7.42 0.96 -13.30
CA VAL A 275 6.27 0.14 -13.73
C VAL A 275 5.76 0.61 -15.08
N LYS A 276 5.45 1.91 -15.22
CA LYS A 276 4.82 2.48 -16.40
C LYS A 276 5.64 2.26 -17.69
N HIS A 277 6.96 2.30 -17.56
CA HIS A 277 7.88 2.20 -18.70
C HIS A 277 8.55 0.83 -18.86
N ALA A 278 8.21 -0.15 -18.03
CA ALA A 278 8.72 -1.51 -18.16
C ALA A 278 8.15 -2.24 -19.38
N LYS A 279 8.94 -3.09 -20.02
CA LYS A 279 8.43 -4.07 -21.02
C LYS A 279 7.35 -4.95 -20.40
N LYS A 280 7.58 -5.37 -19.16
CA LYS A 280 6.66 -6.17 -18.34
C LYS A 280 7.06 -6.09 -16.87
N ALA A 281 6.09 -6.17 -15.98
CA ALA A 281 6.31 -6.39 -14.56
C ALA A 281 6.16 -7.87 -14.19
N VAL A 282 7.01 -8.34 -13.27
CA VAL A 282 6.93 -9.68 -12.68
C VAL A 282 6.78 -9.51 -11.18
N THR A 283 5.64 -9.87 -10.62
CA THR A 283 5.37 -9.56 -9.22
C THR A 283 4.45 -10.56 -8.53
N ASP A 284 4.67 -10.77 -7.25
CA ASP A 284 3.76 -11.45 -6.34
C ASP A 284 2.90 -10.47 -5.50
N SER A 285 3.02 -9.16 -5.75
CA SER A 285 2.26 -8.09 -5.08
C SER A 285 0.91 -7.84 -5.75
N GLY A 286 -0.20 -8.07 -5.04
CA GLY A 286 -1.53 -7.73 -5.56
C GLY A 286 -1.73 -6.21 -5.79
N GLY A 287 -1.06 -5.36 -5.02
CA GLY A 287 -1.08 -3.90 -5.25
C GLY A 287 -0.41 -3.52 -6.57
N LEU A 288 0.79 -4.06 -6.82
CA LEU A 288 1.52 -3.77 -8.05
C LEU A 288 0.80 -4.34 -9.29
N GLN A 289 0.14 -5.49 -9.18
CA GLN A 289 -0.71 -6.03 -10.26
C GLN A 289 -1.84 -5.07 -10.64
N LYS A 290 -2.47 -4.40 -9.67
CA LYS A 290 -3.46 -3.35 -9.95
C LYS A 290 -2.83 -2.14 -10.64
N GLU A 291 -1.68 -1.68 -10.15
CA GLU A 291 -0.96 -0.54 -10.72
C GLU A 291 -0.55 -0.81 -12.16
N THR A 292 -0.01 -2.00 -12.46
CA THR A 292 0.35 -2.41 -13.82
C THR A 292 -0.86 -2.42 -14.74
N TYR A 293 -1.99 -2.96 -14.28
CA TYR A 293 -3.24 -2.95 -15.05
C TYR A 293 -3.73 -1.54 -15.38
N ILE A 294 -3.68 -0.62 -14.40
CA ILE A 294 -4.11 0.78 -14.58
C ILE A 294 -3.18 1.53 -15.54
N LEU A 295 -1.88 1.19 -15.52
CA LEU A 295 -0.85 1.81 -16.36
C LEU A 295 -0.67 1.16 -17.73
N ASP A 296 -1.48 0.16 -18.06
CA ASP A 296 -1.40 -0.63 -19.31
C ASP A 296 -0.03 -1.33 -19.49
N THR A 297 0.61 -1.71 -18.39
CA THR A 297 1.88 -2.45 -18.40
C THR A 297 1.59 -3.95 -18.27
N PRO A 298 2.09 -4.81 -19.16
CA PRO A 298 1.94 -6.26 -19.03
C PRO A 298 2.50 -6.78 -17.70
N CYS A 299 1.79 -7.76 -17.07
CA CYS A 299 2.18 -8.31 -15.77
C CYS A 299 2.07 -9.83 -15.76
#